data_35e3baca524d69c6de408592040d45bd
#
_entry.id   35e3baca524d69c6de408592040d45bd
#
_cell.length_a   1.000
_cell.length_b   1.000
_cell.length_c   1.000
_cell.angle_alpha   90.00
_cell.angle_beta   90.00
_cell.angle_gamma   90.00
#
_symmetry.space_group_name_H-M   'P 1'
#
loop_
_entity.id
_entity.type
_entity.pdbx_description
1 polymer ?
#
loop_
_entity_poly.entity_id
_entity_poly.type
_entity_poly.pdbx_seq_one_letter_code
_entity_poly.pdbx_strand_id
1 'polypeptide(L)'
;ALGLNAGLGNLGVSAVQFVVPLIITAGVFGAFGGEPQTWTKGDATKQIWLQNAGFIWIPFIILSTLAAWFGMNDLASAKASFKDQAVIFSRKHNWIMCILYLGTFGSFIGFAAGFPLLIKSQFTGIDPVKYAFLGPLVGALARPFGGWISDKIKSGALITQFVFIGMIVAVCGVIFFLPNNGEGGNFWGFFACFLALFTLTGIGNGSTFM
;
A
#
# COMPACT_ATOMS: atom_id res chain seq x y z
N ALA A 1 -7.71 -9.06 -15.65
CA ALA A 1 -8.40 -7.76 -15.48
C ALA A 1 -8.47 -7.32 -14.02
N LEU A 2 -8.96 -8.16 -13.09
CA LEU A 2 -9.11 -7.80 -11.66
C LEU A 2 -7.79 -7.42 -10.98
N GLY A 3 -6.71 -8.19 -11.22
CA GLY A 3 -5.38 -7.90 -10.67
C GLY A 3 -4.82 -6.55 -11.13
N LEU A 4 -5.07 -6.17 -12.39
CA LEU A 4 -4.65 -4.87 -12.93
C LEU A 4 -5.42 -3.72 -12.27
N ASN A 5 -6.75 -3.81 -12.22
CA ASN A 5 -7.59 -2.77 -11.61
C ASN A 5 -7.22 -2.54 -10.14
N ALA A 6 -7.09 -3.62 -9.38
CA ALA A 6 -6.72 -3.54 -7.98
C ALA A 6 -5.25 -3.10 -7.76
N GLY A 7 -4.35 -3.44 -8.67
CA GLY A 7 -2.96 -2.95 -8.66
C GLY A 7 -2.89 -1.44 -8.87
N LEU A 8 -3.59 -0.92 -9.88
CA LEU A 8 -3.67 0.52 -10.14
C LEU A 8 -4.30 1.28 -8.97
N GLY A 9 -5.35 0.73 -8.33
CA GLY A 9 -5.94 1.33 -7.12
C GLY A 9 -4.95 1.42 -5.97
N ASN A 10 -4.09 0.41 -5.78
CA ASN A 10 -3.08 0.41 -4.71
C ASN A 10 -1.92 1.38 -4.95
N LEU A 11 -1.69 1.86 -6.19
CA LEU A 11 -0.73 2.93 -6.45
C LEU A 11 -1.02 4.21 -5.66
N GLY A 12 -2.28 4.42 -5.28
CA GLY A 12 -2.66 5.54 -4.41
C GLY A 12 -1.92 5.56 -3.08
N VAL A 13 -1.61 4.40 -2.49
CA VAL A 13 -0.84 4.32 -1.22
C VAL A 13 0.57 4.89 -1.41
N SER A 14 1.25 4.52 -2.50
CA SER A 14 2.57 5.05 -2.85
C SER A 14 2.50 6.54 -3.19
N ALA A 15 1.50 6.96 -3.96
CA ALA A 15 1.31 8.37 -4.33
C ALA A 15 1.12 9.25 -3.10
N VAL A 16 0.32 8.83 -2.12
CA VAL A 16 0.14 9.56 -0.85
C VAL A 16 1.46 9.68 -0.09
N GLN A 17 2.22 8.59 0.04
CA GLN A 17 3.50 8.61 0.76
C GLN A 17 4.55 9.48 0.08
N PHE A 18 4.50 9.63 -1.23
CA PHE A 18 5.42 10.48 -1.98
C PHE A 18 4.97 11.94 -2.02
N VAL A 19 3.70 12.19 -2.35
CA VAL A 19 3.16 13.53 -2.61
C VAL A 19 2.96 14.32 -1.32
N VAL A 20 2.40 13.69 -0.26
CA VAL A 20 2.05 14.41 0.97
C VAL A 20 3.26 15.09 1.62
N PRO A 21 4.42 14.45 1.81
CA PRO A 21 5.59 15.12 2.40
C PRO A 21 6.08 16.33 1.60
N LEU A 22 5.89 16.32 0.28
CA LEU A 22 6.25 17.43 -0.59
C LEU A 22 5.26 18.57 -0.47
N ILE A 23 3.97 18.27 -0.54
CA ILE A 23 2.92 19.29 -0.62
C ILE A 23 2.71 20.03 0.71
N ILE A 24 2.91 19.38 1.84
CA ILE A 24 2.80 20.03 3.15
C ILE A 24 3.91 21.07 3.40
N THR A 25 5.00 21.01 2.64
CA THR A 25 6.11 21.97 2.76
C THR A 25 6.03 23.09 1.74
N ALA A 26 5.03 23.05 0.86
CA ALA A 26 4.83 24.03 -0.20
C ALA A 26 3.54 24.83 0.04
N GLY A 27 3.64 26.15 -0.01
CA GLY A 27 2.48 27.06 0.09
C GLY A 27 1.65 27.11 -1.22
N VAL A 28 1.37 25.96 -1.82
CA VAL A 28 0.79 25.84 -3.18
C VAL A 28 -0.64 26.40 -3.27
N PHE A 29 -1.40 26.28 -2.19
CA PHE A 29 -2.82 26.71 -2.20
C PHE A 29 -3.02 28.17 -1.76
N GLY A 30 -1.93 28.91 -1.47
CA GLY A 30 -1.99 30.32 -1.12
C GLY A 30 -3.02 30.63 -0.01
N ALA A 31 -3.88 31.62 -0.23
CA ALA A 31 -4.91 32.01 0.73
C ALA A 31 -5.96 30.93 1.02
N PHE A 32 -6.22 30.01 0.08
CA PHE A 32 -7.13 28.88 0.31
C PHE A 32 -6.52 27.81 1.23
N GLY A 33 -5.20 27.74 1.30
CA GLY A 33 -4.47 26.78 2.14
C GLY A 33 -4.45 27.14 3.62
N GLY A 34 -4.92 28.33 4.01
CA GLY A 34 -4.86 28.82 5.39
C GLY A 34 -3.44 29.08 5.88
N GLU A 35 -3.32 29.42 7.17
CA GLU A 35 -2.04 29.77 7.79
C GLU A 35 -1.15 28.56 7.99
N PRO A 36 0.17 28.68 7.77
CA PRO A 36 1.13 27.62 8.05
C PRO A 36 1.28 27.37 9.55
N GLN A 37 1.54 26.14 9.89
CA GLN A 37 1.94 25.77 11.24
C GLN A 37 3.46 25.81 11.35
N THR A 38 3.95 26.40 12.45
CA THR A 38 5.39 26.42 12.74
C THR A 38 5.80 25.07 13.36
N TRP A 39 6.66 24.35 12.67
CA TRP A 39 7.24 23.11 13.18
C TRP A 39 8.71 23.30 13.49
N THR A 40 9.09 23.06 14.75
CA THR A 40 10.46 23.19 15.25
C THR A 40 11.05 21.82 15.57
N LYS A 41 12.25 21.56 15.07
CA LYS A 41 13.03 20.37 15.42
C LYS A 41 14.48 20.81 15.70
N GLY A 42 14.87 20.82 16.99
CA GLY A 42 16.12 21.46 17.42
C GLY A 42 16.10 22.95 17.05
N ASP A 43 17.17 23.44 16.47
CA ASP A 43 17.30 24.85 16.05
C ASP A 43 16.63 25.16 14.69
N ALA A 44 16.15 24.14 13.99
CA ALA A 44 15.53 24.32 12.68
C ALA A 44 14.01 24.57 12.82
N THR A 45 13.57 25.74 12.37
CA THR A 45 12.15 26.10 12.29
C THR A 45 11.70 26.06 10.85
N LYS A 46 10.60 25.33 10.59
CA LYS A 46 10.00 25.19 9.26
C LYS A 46 8.52 25.46 9.31
N GLN A 47 8.02 26.18 8.32
CA GLN A 47 6.57 26.34 8.12
C GLN A 47 6.03 25.16 7.34
N ILE A 48 4.92 24.58 7.81
CA ILE A 48 4.24 23.46 7.18
C ILE A 48 2.74 23.72 7.10
N TRP A 49 2.15 23.31 6.01
CA TRP A 49 0.71 23.38 5.73
C TRP A 49 0.12 21.97 5.76
N LEU A 50 -0.18 21.44 6.96
CA LEU A 50 -0.71 20.07 7.12
C LEU A 50 -2.03 19.86 6.36
N GLN A 51 -2.84 20.91 6.25
CA GLN A 51 -4.11 20.89 5.52
C GLN A 51 -3.94 20.59 4.03
N ASN A 52 -2.78 20.91 3.44
CA ASN A 52 -2.48 20.62 2.05
C ASN A 52 -2.47 19.11 1.75
N ALA A 53 -2.18 18.27 2.77
CA ALA A 53 -2.29 16.82 2.67
C ALA A 53 -3.69 16.33 2.27
N GLY A 54 -4.74 17.08 2.65
CA GLY A 54 -6.11 16.80 2.26
C GLY A 54 -6.51 17.53 0.97
N PHE A 55 -6.19 18.82 0.86
CA PHE A 55 -6.62 19.66 -0.26
C PHE A 55 -6.16 19.14 -1.62
N ILE A 56 -4.96 18.57 -1.72
CA ILE A 56 -4.44 18.04 -2.98
C ILE A 56 -5.34 16.95 -3.60
N TRP A 57 -6.09 16.21 -2.79
CA TRP A 57 -6.93 15.12 -3.26
C TRP A 57 -8.33 15.57 -3.70
N ILE A 58 -8.79 16.76 -3.28
CA ILE A 58 -10.14 17.27 -3.60
C ILE A 58 -10.39 17.29 -5.11
N PRO A 59 -9.51 17.86 -5.97
CA PRO A 59 -9.73 17.86 -7.42
C PRO A 59 -9.84 16.44 -8.01
N PHE A 60 -9.02 15.51 -7.54
CA PHE A 60 -9.05 14.12 -8.00
C PHE A 60 -10.34 13.40 -7.58
N ILE A 61 -10.82 13.67 -6.36
CA ILE A 61 -12.11 13.12 -5.88
C ILE A 61 -13.27 13.68 -6.72
N ILE A 62 -13.27 14.97 -6.99
CA ILE A 62 -14.30 15.61 -7.84
C ILE A 62 -14.27 14.99 -9.25
N LEU A 63 -13.09 14.89 -9.87
CA LEU A 63 -12.93 14.27 -11.19
C LEU A 63 -13.39 12.81 -11.21
N SER A 64 -13.03 12.02 -10.18
CA SER A 64 -13.48 10.63 -10.06
C SER A 64 -15.00 10.53 -9.91
N THR A 65 -15.60 11.43 -9.14
CA THR A 65 -17.05 11.47 -8.94
C THR A 65 -17.76 11.82 -10.25
N LEU A 66 -17.28 12.82 -10.99
CA LEU A 66 -17.82 13.19 -12.30
C LEU A 66 -17.64 12.06 -13.32
N ALA A 67 -16.47 11.43 -13.34
CA ALA A 67 -16.22 10.29 -14.22
C ALA A 67 -17.15 9.10 -13.92
N ALA A 68 -17.40 8.82 -12.64
CA ALA A 68 -18.35 7.78 -12.25
C ALA A 68 -19.79 8.16 -12.64
N TRP A 69 -20.19 9.41 -12.38
CA TRP A 69 -21.55 9.87 -12.68
C TRP A 69 -21.89 9.87 -14.17
N PHE A 70 -20.95 10.32 -15.02
CA PHE A 70 -21.20 10.42 -16.45
C PHE A 70 -20.71 9.21 -17.26
N GLY A 71 -19.74 8.45 -16.73
CA GLY A 71 -19.08 7.37 -17.47
C GLY A 71 -19.47 5.95 -17.04
N MET A 72 -20.11 5.79 -15.87
CA MET A 72 -20.53 4.47 -15.39
C MET A 72 -22.03 4.28 -15.54
N ASN A 73 -22.41 3.07 -15.97
CA ASN A 73 -23.80 2.67 -16.09
C ASN A 73 -24.12 1.57 -15.06
N ASP A 74 -25.31 1.66 -14.46
CA ASP A 74 -25.83 0.59 -13.62
C ASP A 74 -26.13 -0.66 -14.45
N LEU A 75 -25.53 -1.78 -14.09
CA LEU A 75 -25.82 -3.06 -14.70
C LEU A 75 -27.09 -3.65 -14.06
N ALA A 76 -28.17 -3.72 -14.79
CA ALA A 76 -29.44 -4.30 -14.30
C ALA A 76 -29.26 -5.76 -13.80
N SER A 77 -28.33 -6.51 -14.44
CA SER A 77 -27.98 -7.89 -14.06
C SER A 77 -27.21 -8.00 -12.74
N ALA A 78 -26.63 -6.89 -12.25
CA ALA A 78 -25.88 -6.87 -10.99
C ALA A 78 -26.73 -6.53 -9.76
N LYS A 79 -28.04 -6.30 -9.94
CA LYS A 79 -28.99 -6.02 -8.84
C LYS A 79 -29.41 -7.32 -8.16
N ALA A 80 -28.58 -7.80 -7.23
CA ALA A 80 -28.93 -8.92 -6.36
C ALA A 80 -29.53 -8.40 -5.04
N SER A 81 -30.53 -9.12 -4.51
CA SER A 81 -31.10 -8.77 -3.21
C SER A 81 -30.07 -9.01 -2.09
N PHE A 82 -30.21 -8.30 -0.96
CA PHE A 82 -29.34 -8.54 0.20
C PHE A 82 -29.34 -10.00 0.66
N LYS A 83 -30.51 -10.65 0.59
CA LYS A 83 -30.68 -12.06 0.96
C LYS A 83 -29.85 -12.98 0.05
N ASP A 84 -29.82 -12.70 -1.25
CA ASP A 84 -29.03 -13.49 -2.22
C ASP A 84 -27.54 -13.30 -2.01
N GLN A 85 -27.11 -12.09 -1.65
CA GLN A 85 -25.72 -11.81 -1.33
C GLN A 85 -25.30 -12.40 0.02
N ALA A 86 -26.18 -12.44 1.02
CA ALA A 86 -25.89 -12.97 2.35
C ALA A 86 -25.56 -14.47 2.36
N VAL A 87 -25.91 -15.22 1.33
CA VAL A 87 -25.51 -16.63 1.16
C VAL A 87 -23.99 -16.82 1.21
N ILE A 88 -23.20 -15.80 0.86
CA ILE A 88 -21.74 -15.87 0.90
C ILE A 88 -21.21 -16.15 2.33
N PHE A 89 -21.90 -15.69 3.37
CA PHE A 89 -21.51 -15.91 4.76
C PHE A 89 -21.61 -17.36 5.21
N SER A 90 -22.45 -18.18 4.56
CA SER A 90 -22.59 -19.61 4.85
C SER A 90 -21.50 -20.47 4.18
N ARG A 91 -20.75 -19.92 3.24
CA ARG A 91 -19.73 -20.66 2.48
C ARG A 91 -18.39 -20.67 3.21
N LYS A 92 -17.92 -21.85 3.64
CA LYS A 92 -16.60 -22.03 4.29
C LYS A 92 -15.45 -21.47 3.45
N HIS A 93 -15.52 -21.66 2.13
CA HIS A 93 -14.50 -21.19 1.19
C HIS A 93 -14.33 -19.66 1.24
N ASN A 94 -15.41 -18.92 1.40
CA ASN A 94 -15.35 -17.45 1.56
C ASN A 94 -14.51 -17.04 2.78
N TRP A 95 -14.71 -17.69 3.92
CA TRP A 95 -13.94 -17.38 5.14
C TRP A 95 -12.45 -17.70 4.99
N ILE A 96 -12.12 -18.84 4.33
CA ILE A 96 -10.72 -19.17 4.03
C ILE A 96 -10.10 -18.09 3.15
N MET A 97 -10.80 -17.66 2.09
CA MET A 97 -10.32 -16.59 1.23
C MET A 97 -10.15 -15.26 1.96
N CYS A 98 -11.04 -14.91 2.88
CA CYS A 98 -10.90 -13.72 3.72
C CYS A 98 -9.64 -13.78 4.59
N ILE A 99 -9.34 -14.94 5.20
CA ILE A 99 -8.13 -15.12 6.02
C ILE A 99 -6.87 -15.01 5.14
N LEU A 100 -6.83 -15.65 3.98
CA LEU A 100 -5.70 -15.56 3.05
C LEU A 100 -5.50 -14.12 2.56
N TYR A 101 -6.59 -13.42 2.25
CA TYR A 101 -6.52 -12.03 1.83
C TYR A 101 -6.10 -11.08 2.96
N LEU A 102 -6.51 -11.36 4.19
CA LEU A 102 -6.01 -10.65 5.37
C LEU A 102 -4.48 -10.85 5.50
N GLY A 103 -3.98 -12.07 5.29
CA GLY A 103 -2.55 -12.36 5.32
C GLY A 103 -1.76 -11.65 4.24
N THR A 104 -2.28 -11.49 3.02
CA THR A 104 -1.58 -10.82 1.93
C THR A 104 -1.84 -9.31 1.91
N PHE A 105 -3.09 -8.88 1.87
CA PHE A 105 -3.45 -7.46 1.78
C PHE A 105 -3.29 -6.73 3.12
N GLY A 106 -3.66 -7.37 4.22
CA GLY A 106 -3.44 -6.82 5.56
C GLY A 106 -1.95 -6.58 5.84
N SER A 107 -1.09 -7.52 5.43
CA SER A 107 0.36 -7.35 5.51
C SER A 107 0.86 -6.21 4.63
N PHE A 108 0.35 -6.09 3.40
CA PHE A 108 0.70 -4.97 2.51
C PHE A 108 0.41 -3.60 3.16
N ILE A 109 -0.77 -3.44 3.73
CA ILE A 109 -1.15 -2.18 4.42
C ILE A 109 -0.33 -1.97 5.69
N GLY A 110 -0.15 -3.03 6.50
CA GLY A 110 0.66 -2.97 7.72
C GLY A 110 2.12 -2.60 7.44
N PHE A 111 2.71 -3.18 6.41
CA PHE A 111 4.07 -2.84 5.98
C PHE A 111 4.14 -1.41 5.42
N ALA A 112 3.15 -0.96 4.65
CA ALA A 112 3.11 0.41 4.14
C ALA A 112 3.06 1.44 5.27
N ALA A 113 2.33 1.18 6.33
CA ALA A 113 2.27 2.05 7.51
C ALA A 113 3.54 1.96 8.38
N GLY A 114 4.07 0.75 8.58
CA GLY A 114 5.21 0.51 9.48
C GLY A 114 6.57 0.85 8.86
N PHE A 115 6.72 0.71 7.55
CA PHE A 115 8.01 0.86 6.87
C PHE A 115 8.68 2.24 7.09
N PRO A 116 8.01 3.39 6.87
CA PRO A 116 8.62 4.68 7.15
C PRO A 116 8.98 4.87 8.63
N LEU A 117 8.18 4.31 9.53
CA LEU A 117 8.44 4.38 10.97
C LEU A 117 9.68 3.56 11.35
N LEU A 118 9.83 2.36 10.80
CA LEU A 118 11.02 1.50 11.02
C LEU A 118 12.29 2.17 10.51
N ILE A 119 12.27 2.74 9.29
CA ILE A 119 13.42 3.49 8.78
C ILE A 119 13.80 4.60 9.75
N LYS A 120 12.82 5.40 10.19
CA LYS A 120 13.05 6.55 11.07
C LYS A 120 13.59 6.16 12.44
N SER A 121 13.10 5.05 13.00
CA SER A 121 13.44 4.62 14.37
C SER A 121 14.74 3.82 14.44
N GLN A 122 15.06 3.04 13.41
CA GLN A 122 16.17 2.10 13.43
C GLN A 122 17.42 2.60 12.69
N PHE A 123 17.25 3.47 11.69
CA PHE A 123 18.36 3.97 10.87
C PHE A 123 18.53 5.48 11.01
N THR A 124 19.34 5.89 11.99
CA THR A 124 19.67 7.32 12.20
C THR A 124 20.43 7.86 10.99
N GLY A 125 19.96 8.99 10.45
CA GLY A 125 20.57 9.62 9.27
C GLY A 125 19.95 9.25 7.92
N ILE A 126 19.05 8.27 7.88
CA ILE A 126 18.28 7.94 6.67
C ILE A 126 16.93 8.67 6.70
N ASP A 127 16.64 9.41 5.62
CA ASP A 127 15.36 10.09 5.46
C ASP A 127 14.30 9.11 4.90
N PRO A 128 13.27 8.75 5.70
CA PRO A 128 12.23 7.82 5.25
C PRO A 128 11.48 8.30 4.02
N VAL A 129 11.34 9.62 3.83
CA VAL A 129 10.58 10.21 2.72
C VAL A 129 11.14 9.78 1.36
N LYS A 130 12.46 9.56 1.29
CA LYS A 130 13.14 9.18 0.05
C LYS A 130 12.89 7.72 -0.37
N TYR A 131 12.53 6.85 0.57
CA TYR A 131 12.51 5.40 0.34
C TYR A 131 11.15 4.76 0.62
N ALA A 132 10.35 5.30 1.54
CA ALA A 132 9.16 4.65 2.03
C ALA A 132 8.11 4.38 0.94
N PHE A 133 7.91 5.30 0.01
CA PHE A 133 6.94 5.17 -1.08
C PHE A 133 7.28 4.04 -2.07
N LEU A 134 8.56 3.64 -2.16
CA LEU A 134 9.02 2.59 -3.08
C LEU A 134 8.44 1.22 -2.71
N GLY A 135 8.25 0.94 -1.42
CA GLY A 135 7.65 -0.31 -0.97
C GLY A 135 6.24 -0.53 -1.55
N PRO A 136 5.26 0.32 -1.21
CA PRO A 136 3.93 0.21 -1.78
C PRO A 136 3.88 0.32 -3.31
N LEU A 137 4.80 1.08 -3.94
CA LEU A 137 4.91 1.17 -5.38
C LEU A 137 5.21 -0.20 -6.00
N VAL A 138 6.28 -0.85 -5.53
CA VAL A 138 6.69 -2.17 -6.03
C VAL A 138 5.59 -3.21 -5.78
N GLY A 139 4.99 -3.21 -4.59
CA GLY A 139 3.90 -4.14 -4.27
C GLY A 139 2.66 -3.93 -5.15
N ALA A 140 2.28 -2.68 -5.43
CA ALA A 140 1.17 -2.38 -6.33
C ALA A 140 1.44 -2.84 -7.77
N LEU A 141 2.67 -2.61 -8.27
CA LEU A 141 3.10 -3.06 -9.60
C LEU A 141 3.25 -4.58 -9.71
N ALA A 142 3.61 -5.26 -8.62
CA ALA A 142 3.73 -6.72 -8.58
C ALA A 142 2.35 -7.43 -8.63
N ARG A 143 1.26 -6.77 -8.27
CA ARG A 143 -0.08 -7.36 -8.19
C ARG A 143 -0.61 -7.88 -9.54
N PRO A 144 -0.53 -7.17 -10.66
CA PRO A 144 -0.92 -7.71 -11.98
C PRO A 144 -0.13 -8.97 -12.35
N PHE A 145 1.17 -9.02 -11.99
CA PHE A 145 2.00 -10.21 -12.24
C PHE A 145 1.52 -11.42 -11.42
N GLY A 146 1.10 -11.21 -10.17
CA GLY A 146 0.52 -12.27 -9.35
C GLY A 146 -0.73 -12.87 -9.99
N GLY A 147 -1.64 -12.03 -10.50
CA GLY A 147 -2.82 -12.47 -11.24
C GLY A 147 -2.44 -13.23 -12.52
N TRP A 148 -1.53 -12.68 -13.32
CA TRP A 148 -1.09 -13.31 -14.58
C TRP A 148 -0.43 -14.68 -14.36
N ILE A 149 0.45 -14.81 -13.35
CA ILE A 149 1.09 -16.10 -13.01
C ILE A 149 0.04 -17.09 -12.55
N SER A 150 -0.92 -16.65 -11.73
CA SER A 150 -2.01 -17.47 -11.22
C SER A 150 -2.90 -17.99 -12.34
N ASP A 151 -3.26 -17.14 -13.31
CA ASP A 151 -3.99 -17.50 -14.52
C ASP A 151 -3.25 -18.58 -15.32
N LYS A 152 -1.93 -18.43 -15.47
CA LYS A 152 -1.09 -19.34 -16.25
C LYS A 152 -0.93 -20.72 -15.58
N ILE A 153 -0.76 -20.75 -14.25
CA ILE A 153 -0.59 -21.99 -13.48
C ILE A 153 -1.96 -22.62 -13.16
N LYS A 154 -3.07 -21.87 -13.32
CA LYS A 154 -4.44 -22.28 -12.96
C LYS A 154 -4.59 -22.70 -11.50
N SER A 155 -3.78 -22.11 -10.61
CA SER A 155 -3.80 -22.40 -9.16
C SER A 155 -3.33 -21.20 -8.35
N GLY A 156 -4.29 -20.37 -7.92
CA GLY A 156 -4.03 -19.26 -7.02
C GLY A 156 -3.57 -19.73 -5.63
N ALA A 157 -4.11 -20.85 -5.15
CA ALA A 157 -3.75 -21.41 -3.85
C ALA A 157 -2.27 -21.80 -3.76
N LEU A 158 -1.71 -22.43 -4.81
CA LEU A 158 -0.31 -22.81 -4.86
C LEU A 158 0.60 -21.59 -4.79
N ILE A 159 0.29 -20.54 -5.56
CA ILE A 159 1.06 -19.30 -5.57
C ILE A 159 1.00 -18.62 -4.22
N THR A 160 -0.18 -18.51 -3.63
CA THR A 160 -0.37 -17.93 -2.30
C THR A 160 0.46 -18.68 -1.25
N GLN A 161 0.55 -20.00 -1.33
CA GLN A 161 1.39 -20.81 -0.43
C GLN A 161 2.87 -20.44 -0.57
N PHE A 162 3.40 -20.37 -1.80
CA PHE A 162 4.79 -19.95 -2.03
C PHE A 162 5.05 -18.53 -1.59
N VAL A 163 4.07 -17.62 -1.77
CA VAL A 163 4.15 -16.24 -1.30
C VAL A 163 4.32 -16.20 0.22
N PHE A 164 3.52 -16.95 0.99
CA PHE A 164 3.66 -16.96 2.44
C PHE A 164 5.01 -17.53 2.91
N ILE A 165 5.52 -18.60 2.26
CA ILE A 165 6.85 -19.12 2.55
C ILE A 165 7.91 -18.04 2.26
N GLY A 166 7.83 -17.40 1.11
CA GLY A 166 8.76 -16.32 0.75
C GLY A 166 8.69 -15.14 1.72
N MET A 167 7.49 -14.78 2.20
CA MET A 167 7.31 -13.72 3.21
C MET A 167 8.01 -14.07 4.52
N ILE A 168 7.94 -15.33 4.98
CA ILE A 168 8.64 -15.78 6.18
C ILE A 168 10.15 -15.58 6.00
N VAL A 169 10.71 -16.03 4.88
CA VAL A 169 12.15 -15.86 4.59
C VAL A 169 12.54 -14.39 4.54
N ALA A 170 11.73 -13.56 3.89
CA ALA A 170 12.01 -12.13 3.78
C ALA A 170 11.91 -11.41 5.14
N VAL A 171 10.96 -11.80 6.01
CA VAL A 171 10.88 -11.28 7.40
C VAL A 171 12.12 -11.66 8.20
N CYS A 172 12.60 -12.90 8.10
CA CYS A 172 13.86 -13.30 8.74
C CYS A 172 15.02 -12.44 8.23
N GLY A 173 15.07 -12.14 6.94
CA GLY A 173 16.06 -11.23 6.36
C GLY A 173 15.94 -9.81 6.90
N VAL A 174 14.73 -9.28 7.02
CA VAL A 174 14.48 -7.96 7.64
C VAL A 174 15.04 -7.92 9.07
N ILE A 175 14.73 -8.93 9.88
CA ILE A 175 15.22 -9.01 11.27
C ILE A 175 16.74 -9.10 11.31
N PHE A 176 17.35 -9.88 10.42
CA PHE A 176 18.80 -10.07 10.35
C PHE A 176 19.56 -8.76 10.05
N PHE A 177 19.00 -7.90 9.19
CA PHE A 177 19.64 -6.64 8.80
C PHE A 177 19.27 -5.46 9.69
N LEU A 178 18.36 -5.62 10.65
CA LEU A 178 18.05 -4.56 11.63
C LEU A 178 19.24 -4.36 12.58
N PRO A 179 19.47 -3.12 13.04
CA PRO A 179 20.46 -2.83 14.07
C PRO A 179 20.13 -3.57 15.38
N ASN A 180 21.13 -4.20 16.00
CA ASN A 180 21.00 -4.70 17.36
C ASN A 180 21.42 -3.60 18.35
N ASN A 181 20.53 -3.20 19.26
CA ASN A 181 20.78 -2.14 20.25
C ASN A 181 21.31 -0.81 19.66
N GLY A 182 20.93 -0.50 18.42
CA GLY A 182 21.33 0.72 17.73
C GLY A 182 22.67 0.66 17.00
N GLU A 183 23.33 -0.51 16.98
CA GLU A 183 24.61 -0.71 16.31
C GLU A 183 24.52 -1.82 15.23
N GLY A 184 25.31 -1.68 14.18
CA GLY A 184 25.64 -2.77 13.23
C GLY A 184 24.59 -3.10 12.16
N GLY A 185 23.50 -2.35 12.01
CA GLY A 185 22.48 -2.61 10.98
C GLY A 185 22.94 -2.29 9.55
N ASN A 186 22.42 -3.03 8.58
CA ASN A 186 22.63 -2.73 7.16
C ASN A 186 21.33 -2.27 6.50
N PHE A 187 21.24 -0.95 6.26
CA PHE A 187 20.06 -0.34 5.63
C PHE A 187 19.72 -0.95 4.28
N TRP A 188 20.70 -1.18 3.42
CA TRP A 188 20.43 -1.69 2.07
C TRP A 188 19.93 -3.15 2.07
N GLY A 189 20.46 -3.98 2.97
CA GLY A 189 19.96 -5.34 3.17
C GLY A 189 18.54 -5.36 3.72
N PHE A 190 18.27 -4.54 4.75
CA PHE A 190 16.93 -4.31 5.29
C PHE A 190 15.96 -3.82 4.21
N PHE A 191 16.34 -2.82 3.42
CA PHE A 191 15.54 -2.23 2.36
C PHE A 191 15.19 -3.25 1.27
N ALA A 192 16.18 -4.03 0.82
CA ALA A 192 15.97 -5.08 -0.18
C ALA A 192 14.99 -6.16 0.31
N CYS A 193 15.15 -6.63 1.56
CA CYS A 193 14.22 -7.60 2.17
C CYS A 193 12.81 -7.03 2.32
N PHE A 194 12.69 -5.74 2.67
CA PHE A 194 11.40 -5.07 2.76
C PHE A 194 10.73 -4.90 1.39
N LEU A 195 11.47 -4.55 0.34
CA LEU A 195 10.96 -4.53 -1.03
C LEU A 195 10.52 -5.93 -1.50
N ALA A 196 11.25 -6.98 -1.12
CA ALA A 196 10.84 -8.35 -1.38
C ALA A 196 9.51 -8.69 -0.68
N LEU A 197 9.31 -8.26 0.57
CA LEU A 197 8.02 -8.39 1.27
C LEU A 197 6.88 -7.70 0.52
N PHE A 198 7.08 -6.46 0.07
CA PHE A 198 6.08 -5.75 -0.73
C PHE A 198 5.79 -6.45 -2.06
N THR A 199 6.82 -6.95 -2.74
CA THR A 199 6.66 -7.71 -3.98
C THR A 199 5.83 -8.97 -3.75
N LEU A 200 6.16 -9.75 -2.71
CA LEU A 200 5.46 -10.98 -2.37
C LEU A 200 4.01 -10.72 -1.96
N THR A 201 3.75 -9.71 -1.11
CA THR A 201 2.38 -9.33 -0.77
C THR A 201 1.58 -8.87 -1.98
N GLY A 202 2.21 -8.14 -2.91
CA GLY A 202 1.60 -7.76 -4.18
C GLY A 202 1.21 -8.96 -5.03
N ILE A 203 2.14 -9.90 -5.24
CA ILE A 203 1.89 -11.15 -5.97
C ILE A 203 0.75 -11.94 -5.29
N GLY A 204 0.81 -12.10 -3.96
CA GLY A 204 -0.23 -12.77 -3.18
C GLY A 204 -1.60 -12.12 -3.34
N ASN A 205 -1.66 -10.80 -3.31
CA ASN A 205 -2.90 -10.05 -3.55
C ASN A 205 -3.47 -10.28 -4.95
N GLY A 206 -2.62 -10.42 -5.96
CA GLY A 206 -3.04 -10.74 -7.33
C GLY A 206 -3.54 -12.17 -7.47
N SER A 207 -2.92 -13.13 -6.79
CA SER A 207 -3.24 -14.55 -6.90
C SER A 207 -4.50 -14.98 -6.13
N THR A 208 -4.91 -14.24 -5.10
CA THR A 208 -6.10 -14.57 -4.30
C THR A 208 -7.43 -14.22 -4.97
N PHE A 209 -7.44 -13.50 -6.10
CA PHE A 209 -8.64 -13.15 -6.85
C PHE A 209 -9.05 -14.18 -7.93
N MET A 210 -8.53 -15.38 -7.89
CA MET A 210 -8.85 -16.45 -8.85
C MET A 210 -9.78 -17.51 -8.28
#